data_c1002327c3e27734a194d1f5f843cf76
#
_entry.id   c1002327c3e27734a194d1f5f843cf76
#
_cell.length_a   1.000
_cell.length_b   1.000
_cell.length_c   1.000
_cell.angle_alpha   90.00
_cell.angle_beta   90.00
_cell.angle_gamma   90.00
#
_symmetry.space_group_name_H-M   'P 1'
#
loop_
_entity.id
_entity.type
_entity.pdbx_description
1 polymer ?
#
loop_
_entity_poly.entity_id
_entity_poly.type
_entity_poly.pdbx_seq_one_letter_code
_entity_poly.pdbx_strand_id
1 'polypeptide(L)'
;MRYITIILMLFFLSVPLNSNANQDGSDILAEKFLVVTRQKEQNSKLLDILKAQMSVPIKRLSKAENLNENQRKLLEKYSHKMTNILIEELTWEKIKGNHLKIIKSIYSDEELASLIQFFESELGKLYINKQQIAMQKLGESSQMVMQNIERRIGAMQQEMKAELGLDLDRDNTLK
;
A
#
# COMPACT_ATOMS: atom_id res chain seq x y z
N MET A 1 37.20 -31.04 -43.63
CA MET A 1 36.56 -30.23 -42.58
C MET A 1 35.19 -29.87 -43.08
N ARG A 2 34.17 -30.47 -42.47
CA ARG A 2 32.78 -30.42 -42.97
C ARG A 2 32.05 -29.37 -42.11
N TYR A 3 31.59 -28.30 -42.74
CA TYR A 3 30.73 -27.29 -42.07
C TYR A 3 29.28 -27.81 -42.06
N ILE A 4 28.77 -28.07 -40.87
CA ILE A 4 27.36 -28.39 -40.63
C ILE A 4 26.63 -27.07 -40.46
N THR A 5 25.86 -26.67 -41.46
CA THR A 5 24.97 -25.50 -41.41
C THR A 5 23.66 -25.95 -40.77
N ILE A 6 23.41 -25.54 -39.53
CA ILE A 6 22.13 -25.72 -38.85
C ILE A 6 21.21 -24.61 -39.31
N ILE A 7 20.23 -24.95 -40.14
CA ILE A 7 19.12 -24.06 -40.53
C ILE A 7 18.10 -24.10 -39.38
N LEU A 8 18.04 -23.02 -38.60
CA LEU A 8 17.02 -22.81 -37.57
C LEU A 8 15.75 -22.30 -38.27
N MET A 9 14.79 -23.19 -38.48
CA MET A 9 13.49 -22.90 -39.10
C MET A 9 12.61 -22.26 -38.04
N LEU A 10 12.52 -20.90 -38.05
CA LEU A 10 11.59 -20.12 -37.24
C LEU A 10 10.16 -20.34 -37.78
N PHE A 11 9.42 -21.19 -37.11
CA PHE A 11 7.97 -21.32 -37.30
C PHE A 11 7.30 -20.11 -36.64
N PHE A 12 7.04 -19.05 -37.42
CA PHE A 12 6.09 -17.99 -37.05
C PHE A 12 4.69 -18.57 -37.14
N LEU A 13 4.16 -19.03 -36.01
CA LEU A 13 2.73 -19.24 -35.85
C LEU A 13 2.09 -17.86 -35.74
N SER A 14 1.57 -17.36 -36.86
CA SER A 14 0.66 -16.23 -36.88
C SER A 14 -0.66 -16.66 -36.22
N VAL A 15 -0.83 -16.36 -34.94
CA VAL A 15 -2.10 -16.44 -34.24
C VAL A 15 -2.93 -15.26 -34.70
N PRO A 16 -4.13 -15.44 -35.30
CA PRO A 16 -5.00 -14.33 -35.61
C PRO A 16 -5.50 -13.69 -34.30
N LEU A 17 -5.13 -12.44 -34.08
CA LEU A 17 -5.66 -11.59 -32.99
C LEU A 17 -7.16 -11.32 -33.27
N ASN A 18 -8.01 -12.18 -32.76
CA ASN A 18 -9.45 -11.92 -32.67
C ASN A 18 -9.68 -11.08 -31.39
N SER A 19 -9.58 -9.77 -31.50
CA SER A 19 -9.45 -8.84 -30.37
C SER A 19 -10.74 -8.53 -29.62
N ASN A 20 -11.91 -8.99 -30.02
CA ASN A 20 -13.17 -8.60 -29.37
C ASN A 20 -13.82 -9.69 -28.49
N ALA A 21 -13.55 -10.96 -28.72
CA ALA A 21 -14.06 -12.06 -27.88
C ALA A 21 -13.18 -12.34 -26.64
N ASN A 22 -11.93 -11.91 -26.67
CA ASN A 22 -10.97 -12.13 -25.58
C ASN A 22 -11.05 -11.06 -24.46
N GLN A 23 -11.63 -9.90 -24.73
CA GLN A 23 -11.61 -8.79 -23.77
C GLN A 23 -12.53 -9.06 -22.58
N ASP A 24 -13.73 -9.62 -22.81
CA ASP A 24 -14.67 -10.01 -21.76
C ASP A 24 -14.15 -11.16 -20.91
N GLY A 25 -13.48 -12.15 -21.53
CA GLY A 25 -12.89 -13.29 -20.83
C GLY A 25 -11.73 -12.86 -19.91
N SER A 26 -10.86 -12.00 -20.40
CA SER A 26 -9.72 -11.46 -19.64
C SER A 26 -10.18 -10.59 -18.47
N ASP A 27 -11.23 -9.81 -18.62
CA ASP A 27 -11.81 -9.01 -17.53
C ASP A 27 -12.39 -9.90 -16.44
N ILE A 28 -13.08 -10.98 -16.79
CA ILE A 28 -13.64 -11.96 -15.84
C ILE A 28 -12.51 -12.64 -15.05
N LEU A 29 -11.43 -13.07 -15.70
CA LEU A 29 -10.29 -13.68 -15.02
C LEU A 29 -9.58 -12.71 -14.08
N ALA A 30 -9.34 -11.47 -14.53
CA ALA A 30 -8.73 -10.44 -13.70
C ALA A 30 -9.61 -10.10 -12.48
N GLU A 31 -10.93 -9.98 -12.65
CA GLU A 31 -11.87 -9.78 -11.54
C GLU A 31 -11.82 -10.94 -10.55
N LYS A 32 -11.88 -12.17 -11.04
CA LYS A 32 -11.82 -13.37 -10.20
C LYS A 32 -10.49 -13.44 -9.43
N PHE A 33 -9.38 -13.09 -10.08
CA PHE A 33 -8.07 -12.99 -9.43
C PHE A 33 -8.08 -12.00 -8.27
N LEU A 34 -8.64 -10.78 -8.46
CA LEU A 34 -8.76 -9.79 -7.40
C LEU A 34 -9.58 -10.30 -6.22
N VAL A 35 -10.61 -11.12 -6.48
CA VAL A 35 -11.46 -11.72 -5.44
C VAL A 35 -10.68 -12.79 -4.66
N VAL A 36 -10.08 -13.77 -5.33
CA VAL A 36 -9.39 -14.88 -4.66
C VAL A 36 -8.15 -14.42 -3.89
N THR A 37 -7.52 -13.32 -4.32
CA THR A 37 -6.40 -12.68 -3.61
C THR A 37 -6.84 -11.65 -2.58
N ARG A 38 -8.15 -11.45 -2.39
CA ARG A 38 -8.74 -10.52 -1.39
C ARG A 38 -8.25 -9.07 -1.52
N GLN A 39 -8.12 -8.57 -2.75
CA GLN A 39 -7.61 -7.21 -2.99
C GLN A 39 -8.50 -6.12 -2.38
N LYS A 40 -9.83 -6.33 -2.35
CA LYS A 40 -10.77 -5.40 -1.73
C LYS A 40 -10.50 -5.24 -0.22
N GLU A 41 -10.30 -6.34 0.49
CA GLU A 41 -10.00 -6.33 1.92
C GLU A 41 -8.63 -5.70 2.22
N GLN A 42 -7.63 -5.96 1.35
CA GLN A 42 -6.32 -5.34 1.48
C GLN A 42 -6.41 -3.82 1.28
N ASN A 43 -7.19 -3.37 0.29
CA ASN A 43 -7.44 -1.94 0.09
C ASN A 43 -8.13 -1.29 1.29
N SER A 44 -9.14 -1.95 1.88
CA SER A 44 -9.81 -1.45 3.08
C SER A 44 -8.84 -1.26 4.25
N LYS A 45 -7.97 -2.25 4.49
CA LYS A 45 -6.92 -2.15 5.52
C LYS A 45 -5.94 -1.02 5.26
N LEU A 46 -5.51 -0.85 4.00
CA LEU A 46 -4.64 0.26 3.61
C LEU A 46 -5.30 1.61 3.88
N LEU A 47 -6.58 1.76 3.51
CA LEU A 47 -7.34 2.98 3.77
C LEU A 47 -7.42 3.28 5.28
N ASP A 48 -7.62 2.28 6.13
CA ASP A 48 -7.65 2.46 7.58
C ASP A 48 -6.30 2.89 8.15
N ILE A 49 -5.20 2.33 7.63
CA ILE A 49 -3.83 2.74 7.97
C ILE A 49 -3.60 4.21 7.59
N LEU A 50 -3.97 4.60 6.38
CA LEU A 50 -3.81 5.98 5.90
C LEU A 50 -4.63 6.98 6.72
N LYS A 51 -5.88 6.65 7.08
CA LYS A 51 -6.71 7.46 7.99
C LYS A 51 -6.03 7.63 9.35
N ALA A 52 -5.51 6.54 9.91
CA ALA A 52 -4.80 6.59 11.20
C ALA A 52 -3.56 7.49 11.12
N GLN A 53 -2.73 7.33 10.08
CA GLN A 53 -1.53 8.15 9.88
C GLN A 53 -1.86 9.64 9.70
N MET A 54 -2.87 9.98 8.92
CA MET A 54 -3.29 11.37 8.73
C MET A 54 -3.88 12.01 9.99
N SER A 55 -4.44 11.21 10.89
CA SER A 55 -4.98 11.72 12.15
C SER A 55 -3.90 12.13 13.18
N VAL A 56 -2.66 11.60 13.04
CA VAL A 56 -1.59 11.82 14.04
C VAL A 56 -1.16 13.29 14.13
N PRO A 57 -0.84 14.01 13.03
CA PRO A 57 -0.46 15.43 13.10
C PRO A 57 -1.57 16.28 13.70
N ILE A 58 -2.82 16.01 13.34
CA ILE A 58 -3.99 16.76 13.84
C ILE A 58 -4.19 16.52 15.34
N LYS A 59 -4.05 15.27 15.80
CA LYS A 59 -4.09 14.95 17.23
C LYS A 59 -2.95 15.61 18.01
N ARG A 60 -1.76 15.76 17.41
CA ARG A 60 -0.66 16.51 18.03
C ARG A 60 -1.00 17.99 18.15
N LEU A 61 -1.50 18.60 17.08
CA LEU A 61 -1.93 19.99 17.08
C LEU A 61 -3.08 20.24 18.06
N SER A 62 -4.06 19.33 18.15
CA SER A 62 -5.20 19.48 19.08
C SER A 62 -4.83 19.42 20.55
N LYS A 63 -3.67 18.85 20.89
CA LYS A 63 -3.12 18.80 22.25
C LYS A 63 -2.28 20.03 22.62
N ALA A 64 -2.03 20.95 21.69
CA ALA A 64 -1.32 22.18 21.99
C ALA A 64 -2.14 23.01 23.00
N GLU A 65 -1.50 23.46 24.08
CA GLU A 65 -2.16 24.12 25.23
C GLU A 65 -2.79 25.46 24.84
N ASN A 66 -2.29 26.10 23.78
CA ASN A 66 -2.67 27.46 23.39
C ASN A 66 -3.85 27.53 22.39
N LEU A 67 -4.50 26.41 22.06
CA LEU A 67 -5.63 26.42 21.12
C LEU A 67 -6.93 26.76 21.84
N ASN A 68 -7.62 27.81 21.38
CA ASN A 68 -8.96 28.12 21.81
C ASN A 68 -9.99 27.15 21.19
N GLU A 69 -11.22 27.17 21.68
CA GLU A 69 -12.28 26.26 21.25
C GLU A 69 -12.61 26.37 19.76
N ASN A 70 -12.59 27.58 19.20
CA ASN A 70 -12.83 27.77 17.74
C ASN A 70 -11.72 27.15 16.89
N GLN A 71 -10.46 27.26 17.31
CA GLN A 71 -9.34 26.63 16.65
C GLN A 71 -9.42 25.10 16.72
N ARG A 72 -9.86 24.52 17.84
CA ARG A 72 -10.08 23.08 17.98
C ARG A 72 -11.18 22.59 17.04
N LYS A 73 -12.32 23.28 16.96
CA LYS A 73 -13.40 22.98 16.01
C LYS A 73 -12.93 23.09 14.55
N LEU A 74 -12.05 24.05 14.25
CA LEU A 74 -11.48 24.20 12.91
C LEU A 74 -10.56 23.03 12.55
N LEU A 75 -9.70 22.58 13.45
CA LEU A 75 -8.86 21.39 13.27
C LEU A 75 -9.69 20.14 13.02
N GLU A 76 -10.72 19.94 13.81
CA GLU A 76 -11.64 18.80 13.63
C GLU A 76 -12.32 18.84 12.27
N LYS A 77 -12.86 19.99 11.87
CA LYS A 77 -13.47 20.20 10.55
C LYS A 77 -12.51 19.84 9.40
N TYR A 78 -11.25 20.28 9.47
CA TYR A 78 -10.26 19.96 8.42
C TYR A 78 -9.81 18.50 8.49
N SER A 79 -9.73 17.90 9.66
CA SER A 79 -9.48 16.47 9.83
C SER A 79 -10.54 15.63 9.11
N HIS A 80 -11.81 15.95 9.30
CA HIS A 80 -12.92 15.30 8.60
C HIS A 80 -12.83 15.50 7.08
N LYS A 81 -12.53 16.72 6.62
CA LYS A 81 -12.39 16.98 5.18
C LYS A 81 -11.26 16.14 4.57
N MET A 82 -10.10 16.07 5.22
CA MET A 82 -8.97 15.26 4.74
C MET A 82 -9.32 13.76 4.71
N THR A 83 -9.99 13.26 5.74
CA THR A 83 -10.46 11.88 5.80
C THR A 83 -11.46 11.57 4.68
N ASN A 84 -12.38 12.50 4.41
CA ASN A 84 -13.37 12.33 3.33
C ASN A 84 -12.71 12.26 1.95
N ILE A 85 -11.71 13.11 1.68
CA ILE A 85 -10.93 13.05 0.42
C ILE A 85 -10.29 11.66 0.26
N LEU A 86 -9.67 11.11 1.32
CA LEU A 86 -9.11 9.75 1.26
C LEU A 86 -10.16 8.69 0.96
N ILE A 87 -11.31 8.77 1.64
CA ILE A 87 -12.41 7.83 1.43
C ILE A 87 -12.90 7.95 -0.01
N GLU A 88 -13.15 9.15 -0.50
CA GLU A 88 -13.68 9.40 -1.83
C GLU A 88 -12.72 8.94 -2.94
N GLU A 89 -11.40 9.11 -2.77
CA GLU A 89 -10.42 8.76 -3.80
C GLU A 89 -9.95 7.30 -3.76
N LEU A 90 -10.01 6.65 -2.59
CA LEU A 90 -9.50 5.29 -2.38
C LEU A 90 -10.61 4.25 -2.15
N THR A 91 -11.87 4.56 -2.50
CA THR A 91 -12.92 3.53 -2.50
C THR A 91 -12.58 2.44 -3.50
N TRP A 92 -12.98 1.21 -3.16
CA TRP A 92 -12.78 0.06 -4.05
C TRP A 92 -13.38 0.28 -5.43
N GLU A 93 -14.54 0.92 -5.50
CA GLU A 93 -15.26 1.21 -6.75
C GLU A 93 -14.45 2.13 -7.68
N LYS A 94 -13.70 3.08 -7.12
CA LYS A 94 -12.84 3.98 -7.92
C LYS A 94 -11.54 3.29 -8.37
N ILE A 95 -10.91 2.53 -7.48
CA ILE A 95 -9.57 1.97 -7.78
C ILE A 95 -9.63 0.62 -8.51
N LYS A 96 -10.74 -0.13 -8.41
CA LYS A 96 -10.91 -1.46 -9.03
C LYS A 96 -10.52 -1.45 -10.51
N GLY A 97 -11.00 -0.47 -11.27
CA GLY A 97 -10.71 -0.36 -12.70
C GLY A 97 -9.22 -0.25 -13.02
N ASN A 98 -8.46 0.49 -12.20
CA ASN A 98 -7.01 0.57 -12.35
C ASN A 98 -6.31 -0.74 -11.97
N HIS A 99 -6.78 -1.42 -10.91
CA HIS A 99 -6.26 -2.74 -10.52
C HIS A 99 -6.46 -3.77 -11.64
N LEU A 100 -7.64 -3.80 -12.27
CA LEU A 100 -7.90 -4.69 -13.42
C LEU A 100 -6.94 -4.42 -14.57
N LYS A 101 -6.73 -3.15 -14.94
CA LYS A 101 -5.79 -2.78 -16.00
C LYS A 101 -4.36 -3.24 -15.68
N ILE A 102 -3.91 -3.05 -14.43
CA ILE A 102 -2.58 -3.47 -13.98
C ILE A 102 -2.45 -5.00 -14.08
N ILE A 103 -3.40 -5.76 -13.54
CA ILE A 103 -3.37 -7.23 -13.55
C ILE A 103 -3.29 -7.74 -15.00
N LYS A 104 -4.14 -7.23 -15.88
CA LYS A 104 -4.13 -7.60 -17.31
C LYS A 104 -2.87 -7.18 -18.07
N SER A 105 -2.14 -6.18 -17.59
CA SER A 105 -0.86 -5.78 -18.19
C SER A 105 0.33 -6.65 -17.74
N ILE A 106 0.17 -7.39 -16.63
CA ILE A 106 1.24 -8.19 -16.01
C ILE A 106 1.09 -9.66 -16.34
N TYR A 107 -0.15 -10.19 -16.37
CA TYR A 107 -0.42 -11.62 -16.50
C TYR A 107 -1.19 -11.94 -17.79
N SER A 108 -0.85 -13.07 -18.42
CA SER A 108 -1.67 -13.67 -19.47
C SER A 108 -2.93 -14.34 -18.87
N ASP A 109 -3.90 -14.63 -19.74
CA ASP A 109 -5.13 -15.32 -19.33
C ASP A 109 -4.84 -16.73 -18.76
N GLU A 110 -3.85 -17.45 -19.33
CA GLU A 110 -3.42 -18.76 -18.86
C GLU A 110 -2.75 -18.68 -17.48
N GLU A 111 -1.93 -17.67 -17.24
CA GLU A 111 -1.31 -17.42 -15.93
C GLU A 111 -2.36 -17.07 -14.90
N LEU A 112 -3.33 -16.20 -15.24
CA LEU A 112 -4.44 -15.86 -14.34
C LEU A 112 -5.26 -17.09 -13.98
N ALA A 113 -5.62 -17.93 -14.96
CA ALA A 113 -6.39 -19.16 -14.72
C ALA A 113 -5.63 -20.10 -13.76
N SER A 114 -4.33 -20.28 -13.95
CA SER A 114 -3.48 -21.11 -13.12
C SER A 114 -3.35 -20.57 -11.69
N LEU A 115 -3.14 -19.25 -11.54
CA LEU A 115 -3.07 -18.58 -10.25
C LEU A 115 -4.40 -18.63 -9.50
N ILE A 116 -5.52 -18.42 -10.19
CA ILE A 116 -6.86 -18.54 -9.61
C ILE A 116 -7.06 -19.96 -9.06
N GLN A 117 -6.75 -20.98 -9.84
CA GLN A 117 -6.85 -22.37 -9.41
C GLN A 117 -5.99 -22.63 -8.15
N PHE A 118 -4.77 -22.10 -8.12
CA PHE A 118 -3.92 -22.20 -6.93
C PHE A 118 -4.57 -21.52 -5.72
N PHE A 119 -5.02 -20.27 -5.84
CA PHE A 119 -5.60 -19.53 -4.70
C PHE A 119 -6.95 -20.07 -4.24
N GLU A 120 -7.70 -20.77 -5.10
CA GLU A 120 -8.92 -21.49 -4.73
C GLU A 120 -8.65 -22.81 -4.01
N SER A 121 -7.43 -23.37 -4.13
CA SER A 121 -7.03 -24.58 -3.42
C SER A 121 -6.91 -24.37 -1.91
N GLU A 122 -6.93 -25.44 -1.12
CA GLU A 122 -6.73 -25.38 0.34
C GLU A 122 -5.34 -24.76 0.69
N LEU A 123 -4.31 -25.08 -0.10
CA LEU A 123 -2.97 -24.52 0.09
C LEU A 123 -2.93 -23.02 -0.22
N GLY A 124 -3.57 -22.58 -1.31
CA GLY A 124 -3.66 -21.18 -1.68
C GLY A 124 -4.42 -20.34 -0.65
N LYS A 125 -5.55 -20.86 -0.16
CA LYS A 125 -6.31 -20.24 0.94
C LYS A 125 -5.48 -20.14 2.22
N LEU A 126 -4.75 -21.20 2.56
CA LEU A 126 -3.82 -21.20 3.69
C LEU A 126 -2.74 -20.14 3.52
N TYR A 127 -2.14 -20.05 2.33
CA TYR A 127 -1.11 -19.06 2.00
C TYR A 127 -1.63 -17.64 2.22
N ILE A 128 -2.77 -17.28 1.62
CA ILE A 128 -3.37 -15.93 1.77
C ILE A 128 -3.62 -15.61 3.24
N ASN A 129 -4.19 -16.53 4.01
CA ASN A 129 -4.46 -16.33 5.43
C ASN A 129 -3.18 -16.13 6.25
N LYS A 130 -2.16 -16.96 6.00
CA LYS A 130 -0.88 -16.87 6.71
C LYS A 130 -0.07 -15.65 6.31
N GLN A 131 -0.11 -15.25 5.03
CA GLN A 131 0.55 -14.05 4.55
C GLN A 131 0.02 -12.80 5.26
N GLN A 132 -1.29 -12.69 5.45
CA GLN A 132 -1.86 -11.55 6.19
C GLN A 132 -1.34 -11.48 7.64
N ILE A 133 -1.29 -12.63 8.33
CA ILE A 133 -0.75 -12.70 9.69
C ILE A 133 0.75 -12.37 9.71
N ALA A 134 1.51 -12.89 8.74
CA ALA A 134 2.93 -12.61 8.62
C ALA A 134 3.19 -11.11 8.39
N MET A 135 2.45 -10.48 7.48
CA MET A 135 2.57 -9.03 7.21
C MET A 135 2.23 -8.18 8.43
N GLN A 136 1.19 -8.56 9.20
CA GLN A 136 0.87 -7.89 10.46
C GLN A 136 2.04 -7.98 11.45
N LYS A 137 2.58 -9.18 11.68
CA LYS A 137 3.71 -9.39 12.62
C LYS A 137 4.99 -8.67 12.17
N LEU A 138 5.25 -8.64 10.87
CA LEU A 138 6.37 -7.86 10.31
C LEU A 138 6.17 -6.36 10.55
N GLY A 139 4.94 -5.86 10.40
CA GLY A 139 4.59 -4.48 10.72
C GLY A 139 4.82 -4.13 12.19
N GLU A 140 4.36 -4.99 13.10
CA GLU A 140 4.58 -4.85 14.55
C GLU A 140 6.10 -4.84 14.89
N SER A 141 6.86 -5.76 14.30
CA SER A 141 8.32 -5.81 14.46
C SER A 141 8.99 -4.54 13.94
N SER A 142 8.59 -4.07 12.75
CA SER A 142 9.13 -2.82 12.17
C SER A 142 8.83 -1.60 13.04
N GLN A 143 7.66 -1.57 13.68
CA GLN A 143 7.28 -0.49 14.60
C GLN A 143 8.18 -0.50 15.85
N MET A 144 8.49 -1.67 16.43
CA MET A 144 9.43 -1.76 17.56
C MET A 144 10.84 -1.28 17.18
N VAL A 145 11.31 -1.65 15.98
CA VAL A 145 12.60 -1.19 15.47
C VAL A 145 12.58 0.33 15.29
N MET A 146 11.52 0.89 14.74
CA MET A 146 11.40 2.34 14.54
C MET A 146 11.42 3.10 15.86
N GLN A 147 10.69 2.64 16.90
CA GLN A 147 10.73 3.23 18.24
C GLN A 147 12.14 3.21 18.85
N ASN A 148 12.90 2.14 18.58
CA ASN A 148 14.29 2.04 19.02
C ASN A 148 15.18 3.06 18.31
N ILE A 149 14.99 3.22 17.00
CA ILE A 149 15.72 4.21 16.18
C ILE A 149 15.38 5.62 16.65
N GLU A 150 14.10 5.95 16.84
CA GLU A 150 13.66 7.27 17.33
C GLU A 150 14.30 7.61 18.69
N ARG A 151 14.32 6.66 19.62
CA ARG A 151 14.97 6.85 20.92
C ARG A 151 16.49 7.12 20.78
N ARG A 152 17.19 6.38 19.93
CA ARG A 152 18.62 6.56 19.69
C ARG A 152 18.92 7.88 18.99
N ILE A 153 18.12 8.24 18.00
CA ILE A 153 18.25 9.55 17.31
C ILE A 153 17.96 10.67 18.31
N GLY A 154 16.93 10.54 19.13
CA GLY A 154 16.61 11.52 20.17
C GLY A 154 17.77 11.73 21.17
N ALA A 155 18.39 10.65 21.64
CA ALA A 155 19.57 10.75 22.50
C ALA A 155 20.73 11.46 21.81
N MET A 156 21.05 11.09 20.57
CA MET A 156 22.10 11.74 19.77
C MET A 156 21.81 13.23 19.51
N GLN A 157 20.54 13.60 19.28
CA GLN A 157 20.15 15.01 19.14
C GLN A 157 20.34 15.80 20.43
N GLN A 158 20.10 15.21 21.59
CA GLN A 158 20.37 15.86 22.87
C GLN A 158 21.88 16.05 23.09
N GLU A 159 22.69 15.04 22.81
CA GLU A 159 24.14 15.10 22.85
C GLU A 159 24.69 16.21 21.92
N MET A 160 24.23 16.23 20.67
CA MET A 160 24.57 17.28 19.69
C MET A 160 24.19 18.68 20.18
N LYS A 161 23.01 18.86 20.79
CA LYS A 161 22.60 20.15 21.35
C LYS A 161 23.52 20.59 22.50
N ALA A 162 23.90 19.64 23.38
CA ALA A 162 24.83 19.92 24.45
C ALA A 162 26.21 20.34 23.94
N GLU A 163 26.76 19.65 22.94
CA GLU A 163 28.05 19.97 22.34
C GLU A 163 28.04 21.32 21.60
N LEU A 164 26.90 21.66 20.94
CA LEU A 164 26.74 22.95 20.26
C LEU A 164 26.43 24.11 21.23
N GLY A 165 26.23 23.86 22.52
CA GLY A 165 25.83 24.88 23.49
C GLY A 165 24.45 25.47 23.22
N LEU A 166 23.58 24.76 22.47
CA LEU A 166 22.24 25.19 22.11
C LEU A 166 21.24 24.75 23.20
N ASP A 167 21.05 25.62 24.18
CA ASP A 167 20.01 25.44 25.22
C ASP A 167 18.69 26.08 24.70
N LEU A 168 17.89 25.30 23.95
CA LEU A 168 16.65 25.78 23.34
C LEU A 168 15.50 25.99 24.34
N ASP A 169 15.68 25.63 25.62
CA ASP A 169 14.69 25.85 26.67
C ASP A 169 14.71 27.29 27.23
N ARG A 170 15.71 28.11 26.87
CA ARG A 170 15.80 29.51 27.34
C ARG A 170 14.98 30.54 26.55
N ASP A 171 14.51 30.19 25.36
CA ASP A 171 13.83 31.18 24.49
C ASP A 171 12.31 31.32 24.75
N ASN A 172 11.74 30.50 25.65
CA ASN A 172 10.32 30.56 25.98
C ASN A 172 10.00 31.37 27.27
N THR A 173 11.00 32.04 27.86
CA THR A 173 10.76 32.84 29.11
C THR A 173 10.87 34.35 28.88
N LEU A 174 11.02 34.82 27.63
CA LEU A 174 11.04 36.27 27.35
C LEU A 174 9.96 36.62 26.33
N LYS A 175 8.68 36.57 26.71
CA LYS A 175 7.65 37.56 26.29
C LYS A 175 6.38 37.37 27.11
#